data_6b9dc6218dc6232be34ce5b6d2181a94
#
_entry.id   6b9dc6218dc6232be34ce5b6d2181a94
#
_cell.length_a   1.000
_cell.length_b   1.000
_cell.length_c   1.000
_cell.angle_alpha   90.00
_cell.angle_beta   90.00
_cell.angle_gamma   90.00
#
_symmetry.space_group_name_H-M   'P 1'
#
loop_
_entity.id
_entity.type
_entity.pdbx_description
1 polymer ?
#
loop_
_entity_poly.entity_id
_entity_poly.type
_entity_poly.pdbx_seq_one_letter_code
_entity_poly.pdbx_strand_id
1 'polypeptide(L)'
;EIPLRLVGSEMCIRDRNKMSDYDLAKKVHDDVCRATVYDMEMDSRYDDYDFSAYGCLYVGRCVCQGYALAYYRLCRELGLSVRFVYSDPHEGCHAWNLVQVGGKYYYVDCTWDDTYHEGNIVYNFFLKNYTDLQAMDSDYHEHRLDDGVYADADLTRNYVDRVAARSYEPLLPNMGNVVVRLSQTQFTYNGKAQGPKLTATYAGQPFSGYTVRGGTATNPGTYTVTLRGTGGDSTGRTYTIRPAKVQQIKITKREPKALTFSWQKAVGASTYRLQQKK
;
A
#
# COMPACT_ATOMS: atom_id res chain seq x y z
N GLU A 1 11.24 -27.71 13.96
CA GLU A 1 10.36 -26.55 14.02
C GLU A 1 11.19 -25.33 13.61
N ILE A 2 10.88 -24.74 12.46
CA ILE A 2 11.47 -23.46 12.03
C ILE A 2 10.91 -22.42 13.00
N PRO A 3 11.75 -21.67 13.73
CA PRO A 3 11.24 -20.64 14.60
C PRO A 3 10.53 -19.59 13.74
N LEU A 4 9.22 -19.50 13.82
CA LEU A 4 8.35 -18.46 13.22
C LEU A 4 8.74 -17.02 13.60
N ARG A 5 9.82 -16.86 14.34
CA ARG A 5 10.38 -15.58 14.79
C ARG A 5 11.06 -14.76 13.70
N LEU A 6 11.20 -15.34 12.51
CA LEU A 6 12.20 -14.90 11.54
C LEU A 6 11.72 -13.86 10.54
N VAL A 7 10.49 -13.46 10.43
CA VAL A 7 10.11 -12.48 9.38
C VAL A 7 8.83 -11.73 9.76
N GLY A 8 8.72 -11.22 10.95
CA GLY A 8 7.51 -10.46 11.32
C GLY A 8 6.21 -11.28 11.25
N SER A 9 6.31 -12.61 11.12
CA SER A 9 5.20 -13.53 10.92
C SER A 9 4.21 -13.52 12.10
N GLU A 10 4.68 -13.30 13.32
CA GLU A 10 3.79 -13.17 14.47
C GLU A 10 2.87 -11.93 14.36
N MET A 11 3.38 -10.85 13.77
CA MET A 11 2.58 -9.66 13.50
C MET A 11 1.59 -9.92 12.36
N CYS A 12 1.98 -10.68 11.33
CA CYS A 12 1.10 -11.08 10.23
C CYS A 12 -0.04 -12.00 10.69
N ILE A 13 0.25 -12.98 11.56
CA ILE A 13 -0.78 -13.89 12.10
C ILE A 13 -1.80 -13.13 12.94
N ARG A 14 -1.37 -12.15 13.75
CA ARG A 14 -2.27 -11.30 14.53
C ARG A 14 -3.12 -10.37 13.67
N ASP A 15 -2.56 -9.85 12.58
CA ASP A 15 -3.23 -8.88 11.71
C ASP A 15 -3.93 -9.49 10.50
N ARG A 16 -3.84 -10.83 10.30
CA ARG A 16 -4.46 -11.56 9.20
C ARG A 16 -5.92 -11.18 8.95
N ASN A 17 -6.70 -11.04 10.01
CA ASN A 17 -8.12 -10.70 9.90
C ASN A 17 -8.38 -9.24 9.46
N LYS A 18 -7.32 -8.44 9.29
CA LYS A 18 -7.39 -7.03 8.92
C LYS A 18 -6.76 -6.73 7.55
N MET A 19 -6.06 -7.70 6.96
CA MET A 19 -5.35 -7.54 5.69
C MET A 19 -6.12 -8.25 4.57
N SER A 20 -6.09 -7.66 3.37
CA SER A 20 -6.60 -8.32 2.18
C SER A 20 -5.65 -9.44 1.72
N ASP A 21 -6.14 -10.37 0.87
CA ASP A 21 -5.29 -11.40 0.25
C ASP A 21 -4.10 -10.78 -0.50
N TYR A 22 -4.33 -9.62 -1.15
CA TYR A 22 -3.29 -8.87 -1.84
C TYR A 22 -2.22 -8.37 -0.87
N ASP A 23 -2.62 -7.74 0.24
CA ASP A 23 -1.67 -7.19 1.21
C ASP A 23 -0.85 -8.30 1.88
N LEU A 24 -1.49 -9.45 2.16
CA LEU A 24 -0.82 -10.63 2.70
C LEU A 24 0.18 -11.21 1.68
N ALA A 25 -0.25 -11.42 0.43
CA ALA A 25 0.62 -11.94 -0.63
C ALA A 25 1.82 -11.03 -0.87
N LYS A 26 1.58 -9.71 -0.92
CA LYS A 26 2.64 -8.70 -1.08
C LYS A 26 3.60 -8.69 0.11
N LYS A 27 3.07 -8.73 1.32
CA LYS A 27 3.92 -8.74 2.51
C LYS A 27 4.82 -9.98 2.56
N VAL A 28 4.29 -11.16 2.25
CA VAL A 28 5.09 -12.39 2.19
C VAL A 28 6.16 -12.29 1.10
N HIS A 29 5.81 -11.76 -0.07
CA HIS A 29 6.76 -11.52 -1.15
C HIS A 29 7.92 -10.64 -0.68
N ASP A 30 7.61 -9.46 -0.11
CA ASP A 30 8.61 -8.51 0.36
C ASP A 30 9.45 -9.09 1.50
N ASP A 31 8.86 -9.89 2.38
CA ASP A 31 9.56 -10.52 3.52
C ASP A 31 10.52 -11.62 3.02
N VAL A 32 10.14 -12.42 2.02
CA VAL A 32 10.99 -13.44 1.42
C VAL A 32 12.18 -12.79 0.70
N CYS A 33 11.94 -11.79 -0.16
CA CYS A 33 13.01 -11.08 -0.86
C CYS A 33 14.01 -10.40 0.10
N ARG A 34 13.55 -9.94 1.28
CA ARG A 34 14.45 -9.34 2.29
C ARG A 34 15.19 -10.36 3.16
N ALA A 35 14.69 -11.57 3.25
CA ALA A 35 15.22 -12.60 4.15
C ALA A 35 16.46 -13.29 3.59
N THR A 36 16.69 -13.23 2.29
CA THR A 36 17.70 -14.05 1.62
C THR A 36 18.37 -13.29 0.48
N VAL A 37 19.48 -13.82 0.02
CA VAL A 37 20.14 -13.46 -1.23
C VAL A 37 20.28 -14.69 -2.11
N TYR A 38 20.23 -14.52 -3.44
CA TYR A 38 20.38 -15.62 -4.36
C TYR A 38 21.81 -16.15 -4.33
N ASP A 39 21.97 -17.47 -4.24
CA ASP A 39 23.27 -18.11 -4.27
C ASP A 39 23.79 -18.24 -5.71
N MET A 40 24.68 -17.31 -6.10
CA MET A 40 25.35 -17.30 -7.40
C MET A 40 26.59 -18.19 -7.43
N GLU A 41 27.14 -18.53 -6.28
CA GLU A 41 28.30 -19.41 -6.18
C GLU A 41 27.82 -20.85 -6.27
N MET A 42 27.55 -21.31 -7.49
CA MET A 42 27.36 -22.73 -7.78
C MET A 42 28.68 -23.50 -7.55
N ASP A 43 29.26 -23.39 -6.36
CA ASP A 43 30.36 -24.24 -5.94
C ASP A 43 29.84 -25.68 -5.72
N SER A 44 30.67 -26.66 -6.03
CA SER A 44 30.40 -28.09 -5.94
C SER A 44 30.02 -28.62 -4.54
N ARG A 45 29.72 -27.74 -3.61
CA ARG A 45 29.21 -27.96 -2.27
C ARG A 45 27.81 -27.37 -2.14
N TYR A 46 26.86 -27.93 -2.93
CA TYR A 46 25.45 -27.70 -2.65
C TYR A 46 25.15 -28.18 -1.22
N ASP A 47 24.99 -27.25 -0.30
CA ASP A 47 24.35 -27.57 0.95
C ASP A 47 22.89 -27.89 0.64
N ASP A 48 22.36 -29.00 1.18
CA ASP A 48 20.93 -29.38 1.05
C ASP A 48 19.96 -28.23 1.43
N TYR A 49 20.49 -27.18 2.01
CA TYR A 49 19.72 -26.00 2.44
C TYR A 49 19.38 -25.04 1.31
N ASP A 50 20.19 -24.94 0.25
CA ASP A 50 20.01 -23.97 -0.83
C ASP A 50 18.69 -24.16 -1.58
N PHE A 51 18.18 -25.37 -1.60
CA PHE A 51 16.91 -25.77 -2.21
C PHE A 51 15.73 -25.78 -1.24
N SER A 52 15.87 -25.20 -0.05
CA SER A 52 14.88 -25.32 1.01
C SER A 52 14.39 -23.96 1.54
N ALA A 53 13.17 -23.95 2.08
CA ALA A 53 12.66 -22.80 2.82
C ALA A 53 13.53 -22.46 4.05
N TYR A 54 14.29 -23.43 4.59
CA TYR A 54 15.20 -23.20 5.68
C TYR A 54 16.42 -22.38 5.23
N GLY A 55 17.00 -22.70 4.07
CA GLY A 55 18.07 -21.91 3.46
C GLY A 55 17.63 -20.44 3.28
N CYS A 56 16.46 -20.22 2.70
CA CYS A 56 15.90 -18.91 2.49
C CYS A 56 15.66 -18.15 3.82
N LEU A 57 14.92 -18.74 4.75
CA LEU A 57 14.39 -18.02 5.92
C LEU A 57 15.32 -18.02 7.14
N TYR A 58 16.29 -18.94 7.20
CA TYR A 58 17.18 -19.06 8.36
C TYR A 58 18.65 -18.85 8.02
N VAL A 59 19.13 -19.44 6.93
CA VAL A 59 20.54 -19.28 6.50
C VAL A 59 20.72 -17.94 5.80
N GLY A 60 19.67 -17.42 5.12
CA GLY A 60 19.69 -16.16 4.39
C GLY A 60 20.35 -16.25 3.02
N ARG A 61 20.45 -17.47 2.47
CA ARG A 61 20.98 -17.78 1.14
C ARG A 61 20.28 -19.00 0.56
N CYS A 62 19.83 -18.91 -0.69
CA CYS A 62 19.21 -20.03 -1.40
C CYS A 62 19.09 -19.76 -2.90
N VAL A 63 18.67 -20.76 -3.65
CA VAL A 63 18.31 -20.65 -5.07
C VAL A 63 16.80 -20.52 -5.24
N CYS A 64 16.30 -20.40 -6.48
CA CYS A 64 14.88 -20.19 -6.80
C CYS A 64 13.91 -21.13 -6.06
N GLN A 65 14.26 -22.43 -5.92
CA GLN A 65 13.43 -23.38 -5.19
C GLN A 65 13.29 -22.99 -3.70
N GLY A 66 14.34 -22.47 -3.07
CA GLY A 66 14.31 -22.00 -1.69
C GLY A 66 13.37 -20.80 -1.51
N TYR A 67 13.45 -19.81 -2.43
CA TYR A 67 12.52 -18.68 -2.49
C TYR A 67 11.07 -19.14 -2.63
N ALA A 68 10.81 -20.00 -3.61
CA ALA A 68 9.46 -20.48 -3.89
C ALA A 68 8.87 -21.31 -2.73
N LEU A 69 9.67 -22.15 -2.07
CA LEU A 69 9.23 -22.92 -0.90
C LEU A 69 9.01 -22.04 0.32
N ALA A 70 9.83 -21.00 0.53
CA ALA A 70 9.64 -20.03 1.60
C ALA A 70 8.33 -19.26 1.41
N TYR A 71 8.08 -18.73 0.22
CA TYR A 71 6.84 -18.05 -0.13
C TYR A 71 5.61 -18.97 0.05
N TYR A 72 5.69 -20.21 -0.49
CA TYR A 72 4.65 -21.21 -0.33
C TYR A 72 4.32 -21.47 1.14
N ARG A 73 5.34 -21.69 1.97
CA ARG A 73 5.16 -21.99 3.39
C ARG A 73 4.49 -20.86 4.14
N LEU A 74 5.00 -19.64 3.99
CA LEU A 74 4.47 -18.47 4.67
C LEU A 74 3.04 -18.13 4.23
N CYS A 75 2.75 -18.19 2.93
CA CYS A 75 1.38 -18.02 2.43
C CYS A 75 0.41 -19.04 3.01
N ARG A 76 0.80 -20.32 3.10
CA ARG A 76 -0.02 -21.38 3.70
C ARG A 76 -0.30 -21.13 5.17
N GLU A 77 0.69 -20.72 5.95
CA GLU A 77 0.52 -20.40 7.37
C GLU A 77 -0.44 -19.20 7.56
N LEU A 78 -0.43 -18.26 6.64
CA LEU A 78 -1.36 -17.13 6.62
C LEU A 78 -2.73 -17.48 6.00
N GLY A 79 -2.94 -18.71 5.53
CA GLY A 79 -4.19 -19.24 4.97
C GLY A 79 -4.49 -18.77 3.55
N LEU A 80 -3.50 -18.27 2.83
CA LEU A 80 -3.64 -18.04 1.40
C LEU A 80 -3.60 -19.38 0.65
N SER A 81 -4.40 -19.49 -0.40
CA SER A 81 -4.29 -20.59 -1.36
C SER A 81 -3.10 -20.33 -2.27
N VAL A 82 -2.08 -21.17 -2.17
CA VAL A 82 -0.82 -21.00 -2.91
C VAL A 82 -0.37 -22.34 -3.46
N ARG A 83 0.35 -22.33 -4.59
CA ARG A 83 0.95 -23.49 -5.23
C ARG A 83 2.42 -23.24 -5.49
N PHE A 84 3.17 -24.30 -5.46
CA PHE A 84 4.56 -24.35 -5.92
C PHE A 84 4.55 -24.76 -7.40
N VAL A 85 5.32 -24.06 -8.23
CA VAL A 85 5.41 -24.26 -9.67
C VAL A 85 6.88 -24.34 -10.06
N TYR A 86 7.22 -25.15 -11.05
CA TYR A 86 8.56 -25.22 -11.62
C TYR A 86 8.50 -25.50 -13.12
N SER A 87 9.54 -25.04 -13.84
CA SER A 87 9.70 -25.29 -15.27
C SER A 87 10.31 -26.66 -15.56
N ASP A 88 10.29 -27.08 -16.83
CA ASP A 88 10.92 -28.32 -17.30
C ASP A 88 12.43 -28.27 -17.02
N PRO A 89 13.00 -29.31 -16.37
CA PRO A 89 14.44 -29.42 -16.11
C PRO A 89 15.31 -29.47 -17.37
N HIS A 90 14.72 -29.70 -18.55
CA HIS A 90 15.48 -29.74 -19.81
C HIS A 90 15.71 -28.37 -20.43
N GLU A 91 14.94 -27.33 -20.02
CA GLU A 91 15.04 -25.98 -20.56
C GLU A 91 15.55 -24.92 -19.55
N GLY A 92 16.05 -25.36 -18.40
CA GLY A 92 16.46 -24.49 -17.29
C GLY A 92 15.53 -24.67 -16.10
N CYS A 93 16.01 -25.30 -15.04
CA CYS A 93 15.20 -25.53 -13.83
C CYS A 93 14.95 -24.23 -13.11
N HIS A 94 13.72 -23.75 -13.14
CA HIS A 94 13.29 -22.61 -12.35
C HIS A 94 12.04 -22.93 -11.51
N ALA A 95 11.89 -22.28 -10.36
CA ALA A 95 10.76 -22.49 -9.46
C ALA A 95 10.18 -21.19 -8.96
N TRP A 96 8.84 -21.09 -8.97
CA TRP A 96 8.07 -19.94 -8.54
C TRP A 96 6.72 -20.35 -7.95
N ASN A 97 5.75 -19.44 -7.83
CA ASN A 97 4.49 -19.73 -7.18
C ASN A 97 3.27 -19.26 -7.99
N LEU A 98 2.11 -19.89 -7.70
CA LEU A 98 0.79 -19.35 -7.94
C LEU A 98 0.12 -19.04 -6.61
N VAL A 99 -0.45 -17.87 -6.44
CA VAL A 99 -1.19 -17.46 -5.24
C VAL A 99 -2.58 -16.95 -5.62
N GLN A 100 -3.58 -17.31 -4.82
CA GLN A 100 -4.94 -16.86 -5.04
C GLN A 100 -5.17 -15.50 -4.36
N VAL A 101 -5.61 -14.52 -5.14
CA VAL A 101 -6.02 -13.19 -4.67
C VAL A 101 -7.37 -12.87 -5.29
N GLY A 102 -8.35 -12.51 -4.45
CA GLY A 102 -9.70 -12.19 -4.94
C GLY A 102 -10.36 -13.30 -5.75
N GLY A 103 -10.09 -14.56 -5.43
CA GLY A 103 -10.68 -15.73 -6.08
C GLY A 103 -10.02 -16.17 -7.40
N LYS A 104 -8.96 -15.50 -7.88
CA LYS A 104 -8.18 -15.86 -9.05
C LYS A 104 -6.72 -16.14 -8.67
N TYR A 105 -6.06 -17.03 -9.43
CA TYR A 105 -4.65 -17.33 -9.25
C TYR A 105 -3.77 -16.44 -10.12
N TYR A 106 -2.66 -16.00 -9.55
CA TYR A 106 -1.64 -15.16 -10.18
C TYR A 106 -0.27 -15.74 -9.93
N TYR A 107 0.63 -15.58 -10.89
CA TYR A 107 2.03 -15.94 -10.77
C TYR A 107 2.79 -14.95 -9.91
N VAL A 108 3.68 -15.47 -9.09
CA VAL A 108 4.59 -14.70 -8.23
C VAL A 108 5.95 -15.35 -8.27
N ASP A 109 6.98 -14.58 -8.60
CA ASP A 109 8.37 -15.01 -8.52
C ASP A 109 9.20 -14.04 -7.68
N CYS A 110 9.46 -14.47 -6.44
CA CYS A 110 10.30 -13.71 -5.52
C CYS A 110 11.77 -13.68 -5.95
N THR A 111 12.25 -14.69 -6.69
CA THR A 111 13.64 -14.76 -7.13
C THR A 111 13.96 -13.63 -8.12
N TRP A 112 13.09 -13.45 -9.11
CA TRP A 112 13.30 -12.46 -10.17
C TRP A 112 12.89 -11.04 -9.74
N ASP A 113 12.12 -10.91 -8.66
CA ASP A 113 11.78 -9.62 -8.04
C ASP A 113 12.79 -9.19 -6.96
N ASP A 114 13.69 -10.09 -6.52
CA ASP A 114 14.81 -9.78 -5.66
C ASP A 114 16.01 -9.30 -6.49
N THR A 115 16.15 -7.97 -6.61
CA THR A 115 17.26 -7.39 -7.38
C THR A 115 18.55 -7.47 -6.58
N TYR A 116 19.44 -8.34 -7.02
CA TYR A 116 20.78 -8.60 -6.48
C TYR A 116 21.43 -7.37 -5.82
N HIS A 117 21.74 -7.46 -4.54
CA HIS A 117 22.63 -6.61 -3.75
C HIS A 117 22.17 -5.21 -3.32
N GLU A 118 21.06 -4.66 -3.80
CA GLU A 118 20.67 -3.28 -3.46
C GLU A 118 19.53 -3.17 -2.45
N GLY A 119 18.96 -4.29 -2.00
CA GLY A 119 17.79 -4.28 -1.10
C GLY A 119 16.53 -3.64 -1.72
N ASN A 120 16.57 -3.40 -3.04
CA ASN A 120 15.45 -2.87 -3.79
C ASN A 120 14.62 -4.04 -4.35
N ILE A 121 13.41 -4.19 -3.86
CA ILE A 121 12.44 -5.17 -4.38
C ILE A 121 11.72 -4.54 -5.56
N VAL A 122 11.68 -5.24 -6.69
CA VAL A 122 10.82 -4.89 -7.82
C VAL A 122 9.54 -5.75 -7.81
N TYR A 123 8.59 -5.44 -8.66
CA TYR A 123 7.30 -6.17 -8.74
C TYR A 123 6.98 -6.53 -10.19
N ASN A 124 8.04 -6.82 -10.96
CA ASN A 124 7.92 -7.20 -12.35
C ASN A 124 7.30 -8.58 -12.52
N PHE A 125 7.51 -9.46 -11.53
CA PHE A 125 7.02 -10.83 -11.49
C PHE A 125 6.01 -11.08 -10.37
N PHE A 126 5.48 -10.04 -9.75
CA PHE A 126 4.48 -10.12 -8.68
C PHE A 126 3.06 -10.04 -9.24
N LEU A 127 2.24 -11.04 -8.95
CA LEU A 127 0.82 -11.18 -9.31
C LEU A 127 0.56 -11.00 -10.82
N LYS A 128 1.33 -11.68 -11.64
CA LYS A 128 1.20 -11.66 -13.11
C LYS A 128 0.23 -12.73 -13.62
N ASN A 129 -0.37 -12.46 -14.78
CA ASN A 129 -0.95 -13.52 -15.60
C ASN A 129 0.15 -14.24 -16.39
N TYR A 130 -0.19 -15.34 -17.06
CA TYR A 130 0.82 -16.12 -17.79
C TYR A 130 1.43 -15.35 -18.98
N THR A 131 0.64 -14.62 -19.73
CA THR A 131 1.11 -13.86 -20.90
C THR A 131 2.09 -12.77 -20.50
N ASP A 132 1.78 -12.01 -19.43
CA ASP A 132 2.66 -10.96 -18.95
C ASP A 132 3.93 -11.54 -18.31
N LEU A 133 3.81 -12.68 -17.59
CA LEU A 133 4.95 -13.40 -17.04
C LEU A 133 5.94 -13.79 -18.14
N GLN A 134 5.46 -14.43 -19.22
CA GLN A 134 6.29 -14.82 -20.35
C GLN A 134 6.88 -13.63 -21.11
N ALA A 135 6.15 -12.52 -21.21
CA ALA A 135 6.64 -11.31 -21.85
C ALA A 135 7.79 -10.65 -21.07
N MET A 136 7.79 -10.76 -19.74
CA MET A 136 8.88 -10.29 -18.88
C MET A 136 10.12 -11.19 -18.93
N ASP A 137 9.94 -12.46 -19.26
CA ASP A 137 10.96 -13.51 -19.35
C ASP A 137 11.37 -13.84 -20.79
N SER A 138 11.27 -12.87 -21.70
CA SER A 138 11.44 -13.11 -23.15
C SER A 138 12.84 -13.62 -23.53
N ASP A 139 13.87 -13.32 -22.73
CA ASP A 139 15.27 -13.63 -23.06
C ASP A 139 15.73 -14.98 -22.51
N TYR A 140 15.16 -15.43 -21.38
CA TYR A 140 15.62 -16.63 -20.65
C TYR A 140 14.67 -17.82 -20.76
N HIS A 141 13.39 -17.57 -21.02
CA HIS A 141 12.33 -18.58 -21.15
C HIS A 141 12.16 -19.53 -19.95
N GLU A 142 12.59 -19.08 -18.75
CA GLU A 142 12.56 -19.91 -17.54
C GLU A 142 11.14 -20.17 -17.01
N HIS A 143 10.18 -19.30 -17.30
CA HIS A 143 8.78 -19.43 -16.87
C HIS A 143 7.89 -20.20 -17.87
N ARG A 144 8.46 -21.06 -18.67
CA ARG A 144 7.68 -21.92 -19.57
C ARG A 144 7.00 -23.04 -18.79
N LEU A 145 5.71 -23.11 -18.91
CA LEU A 145 4.90 -24.26 -18.51
C LEU A 145 4.78 -25.17 -19.75
N ASP A 146 5.77 -26.00 -19.99
CA ASP A 146 5.65 -26.92 -21.09
C ASP A 146 4.70 -28.08 -20.77
N ASP A 147 4.03 -28.51 -21.82
CA ASP A 147 3.00 -29.54 -22.05
C ASP A 147 2.85 -30.67 -21.02
N GLY A 148 2.84 -30.32 -19.73
CA GLY A 148 2.21 -31.18 -18.74
C GLY A 148 3.06 -32.25 -18.10
N VAL A 149 4.40 -32.17 -18.15
CA VAL A 149 5.23 -33.21 -17.52
C VAL A 149 5.58 -32.88 -16.07
N TYR A 150 5.68 -31.60 -15.69
CA TYR A 150 6.13 -31.18 -14.36
C TYR A 150 5.29 -30.11 -13.68
N ALA A 151 4.40 -29.45 -14.38
CA ALA A 151 3.31 -28.82 -13.66
C ALA A 151 2.55 -29.96 -13.00
N ASP A 152 2.47 -29.96 -11.66
CA ASP A 152 1.57 -30.84 -10.93
C ASP A 152 0.30 -30.99 -11.80
N ALA A 153 0.04 -32.20 -12.32
CA ALA A 153 -1.02 -32.44 -13.28
C ALA A 153 -2.40 -31.97 -12.76
N ASP A 154 -2.51 -31.84 -11.42
CA ASP A 154 -3.61 -31.20 -10.73
C ASP A 154 -3.59 -29.67 -10.88
N LEU A 155 -2.42 -29.02 -11.01
CA LEU A 155 -2.33 -27.57 -11.22
C LEU A 155 -2.85 -27.16 -12.59
N THR A 156 -2.35 -27.77 -13.64
CA THR A 156 -2.75 -27.44 -15.00
C THR A 156 -4.19 -27.84 -15.32
N ARG A 157 -4.64 -29.02 -14.91
CA ARG A 157 -6.01 -29.48 -15.17
C ARG A 157 -7.08 -28.81 -14.32
N ASN A 158 -6.77 -28.56 -13.03
CA ASN A 158 -7.78 -28.09 -12.08
C ASN A 158 -7.77 -26.58 -11.87
N TYR A 159 -6.73 -25.86 -12.33
CA TYR A 159 -6.57 -24.43 -12.04
C TYR A 159 -6.41 -23.53 -13.26
N VAL A 160 -6.22 -24.08 -14.48
CA VAL A 160 -6.15 -23.27 -15.72
C VAL A 160 -7.33 -22.32 -15.85
N ASP A 161 -8.53 -22.80 -15.55
CA ASP A 161 -9.76 -21.98 -15.60
C ASP A 161 -9.81 -20.90 -14.49
N ARG A 162 -8.93 -20.99 -13.49
CA ARG A 162 -8.89 -20.07 -12.34
C ARG A 162 -7.70 -19.13 -12.38
N VAL A 163 -6.75 -19.34 -13.26
CA VAL A 163 -5.65 -18.40 -13.48
C VAL A 163 -6.23 -17.14 -14.11
N ALA A 164 -5.79 -15.99 -13.63
CA ALA A 164 -6.30 -14.72 -14.11
C ALA A 164 -5.89 -14.46 -15.56
N ALA A 165 -6.83 -13.99 -16.37
CA ALA A 165 -6.57 -13.61 -17.76
C ALA A 165 -5.76 -12.30 -17.91
N ARG A 166 -5.65 -11.54 -16.84
CA ARG A 166 -4.86 -10.30 -16.75
C ARG A 166 -4.11 -10.27 -15.43
N SER A 167 -2.94 -9.63 -15.41
CA SER A 167 -2.19 -9.38 -14.19
C SER A 167 -3.03 -8.61 -13.18
N TYR A 168 -2.75 -8.82 -11.89
CA TYR A 168 -3.49 -8.16 -10.83
C TYR A 168 -3.15 -6.67 -10.84
N GLU A 169 -4.17 -5.87 -11.04
CA GLU A 169 -4.09 -4.45 -10.77
C GLU A 169 -4.73 -4.22 -9.40
N PRO A 170 -3.94 -3.84 -8.37
CA PRO A 170 -4.54 -3.47 -7.11
C PRO A 170 -5.58 -2.39 -7.41
N LEU A 171 -6.81 -2.63 -6.98
CA LEU A 171 -7.83 -1.60 -6.99
C LEU A 171 -7.26 -0.45 -6.17
N LEU A 172 -6.68 0.53 -6.87
CA LEU A 172 -6.30 1.79 -6.23
C LEU A 172 -7.54 2.27 -5.49
N PRO A 173 -7.44 2.57 -4.19
CA PRO A 173 -8.61 2.97 -3.45
C PRO A 173 -9.27 4.12 -4.19
N ASN A 174 -10.52 3.93 -4.62
CA ASN A 174 -11.31 5.05 -5.11
C ASN A 174 -11.33 6.09 -4.01
N MET A 175 -10.77 7.28 -4.27
CA MET A 175 -10.64 8.35 -3.28
C MET A 175 -12.01 8.74 -2.69
N GLY A 176 -13.11 8.41 -3.36
CA GLY A 176 -14.46 8.53 -2.83
C GLY A 176 -14.73 7.64 -1.61
N ASN A 177 -14.05 6.49 -1.51
CA ASN A 177 -14.17 5.56 -0.39
C ASN A 177 -13.10 5.80 0.71
N VAL A 178 -12.19 6.76 0.49
CA VAL A 178 -11.21 7.15 1.51
C VAL A 178 -11.87 8.07 2.53
N VAL A 179 -11.86 7.66 3.78
CA VAL A 179 -12.36 8.47 4.89
C VAL A 179 -11.26 9.45 5.31
N VAL A 180 -11.50 10.73 5.05
CA VAL A 180 -10.60 11.83 5.42
C VAL A 180 -11.10 12.53 6.67
N ARG A 181 -10.25 12.64 7.68
CA ARG A 181 -10.53 13.39 8.90
C ARG A 181 -9.52 14.52 9.08
N LEU A 182 -10.03 15.67 9.47
CA LEU A 182 -9.24 16.85 9.82
C LEU A 182 -9.18 16.99 11.34
N SER A 183 -8.01 17.36 11.88
CA SER A 183 -7.83 17.59 13.33
C SER A 183 -8.77 18.68 13.86
N GLN A 184 -9.04 19.70 13.02
CA GLN A 184 -10.04 20.75 13.28
C GLN A 184 -10.45 21.38 11.95
N THR A 185 -11.65 21.98 11.91
CA THR A 185 -12.21 22.61 10.72
C THR A 185 -12.32 24.12 10.81
N GLN A 186 -12.00 24.72 11.97
CA GLN A 186 -12.08 26.16 12.19
C GLN A 186 -10.82 26.68 12.88
N PHE A 187 -10.29 27.76 12.35
CA PHE A 187 -9.13 28.48 12.87
C PHE A 187 -9.46 29.93 13.08
N THR A 188 -8.78 30.58 14.03
CA THR A 188 -8.83 32.06 14.17
C THR A 188 -7.60 32.64 13.51
N TYR A 189 -7.79 33.65 12.65
CA TYR A 189 -6.69 34.33 11.97
C TYR A 189 -5.65 34.86 12.95
N ASN A 190 -4.40 34.59 12.70
CA ASN A 190 -3.25 34.98 13.50
C ASN A 190 -2.08 35.57 12.70
N GLY A 191 -2.29 35.84 11.39
CA GLY A 191 -1.27 36.35 10.48
C GLY A 191 -0.26 35.31 9.97
N LYS A 192 -0.36 34.06 10.40
CA LYS A 192 0.52 32.96 9.96
C LYS A 192 -0.25 31.94 9.17
N ALA A 193 0.46 31.12 8.40
CA ALA A 193 -0.13 29.98 7.71
C ALA A 193 -0.71 28.97 8.72
N GLN A 194 -1.95 28.59 8.55
CA GLN A 194 -2.73 27.68 9.40
C GLN A 194 -3.43 26.64 8.55
N GLY A 195 -3.59 25.44 9.09
CA GLY A 195 -4.33 24.38 8.45
C GLY A 195 -4.43 23.13 9.34
N PRO A 196 -5.36 22.23 9.06
CA PRO A 196 -5.57 21.03 9.82
C PRO A 196 -4.47 20.01 9.59
N LYS A 197 -4.16 19.21 10.62
CA LYS A 197 -3.54 17.91 10.40
C LYS A 197 -4.58 16.97 9.79
N LEU A 198 -4.14 16.16 8.87
CA LEU A 198 -4.99 15.25 8.10
C LEU A 198 -4.68 13.80 8.44
N THR A 199 -5.71 13.00 8.57
CA THR A 199 -5.62 11.55 8.60
C THR A 199 -6.54 10.97 7.54
N ALA A 200 -6.07 9.95 6.81
CA ALA A 200 -6.85 9.24 5.82
C ALA A 200 -6.90 7.76 6.19
N THR A 201 -8.06 7.14 6.03
CA THR A 201 -8.24 5.70 6.20
C THR A 201 -9.02 5.13 5.03
N TYR A 202 -8.69 3.91 4.63
CA TYR A 202 -9.41 3.12 3.65
C TYR A 202 -9.75 1.76 4.27
N ALA A 203 -10.98 1.32 4.16
CA ALA A 203 -11.47 0.09 4.82
C ALA A 203 -11.08 0.00 6.30
N GLY A 204 -11.05 1.16 7.01
CA GLY A 204 -10.69 1.23 8.43
C GLY A 204 -9.19 1.24 8.75
N GLN A 205 -8.31 1.06 7.76
CA GLN A 205 -6.85 1.07 7.94
C GLN A 205 -6.23 2.42 7.54
N PRO A 206 -5.11 2.83 8.13
CA PRO A 206 -4.36 4.01 7.69
C PRO A 206 -4.03 3.92 6.20
N PHE A 207 -4.25 5.01 5.48
CA PHE A 207 -3.98 5.10 4.05
C PHE A 207 -3.04 6.26 3.75
N SER A 208 -1.98 6.00 2.98
CA SER A 208 -0.92 6.98 2.62
C SER A 208 -0.72 7.16 1.11
N GLY A 209 -1.43 6.41 0.27
CA GLY A 209 -1.31 6.45 -1.21
C GLY A 209 -1.92 7.69 -1.86
N TYR A 210 -1.58 8.91 -1.39
CA TYR A 210 -2.13 10.17 -1.89
C TYR A 210 -1.14 11.33 -1.78
N THR A 211 -1.41 12.36 -2.59
CA THR A 211 -0.78 13.68 -2.46
C THR A 211 -1.77 14.70 -1.90
N VAL A 212 -1.29 15.72 -1.17
CA VAL A 212 -2.14 16.75 -0.54
C VAL A 212 -1.94 18.09 -1.22
N ARG A 213 -3.06 18.78 -1.50
CA ARG A 213 -3.07 20.19 -1.95
C ARG A 213 -4.02 21.01 -1.07
N GLY A 214 -3.69 22.30 -0.87
CA GLY A 214 -4.53 23.22 -0.10
C GLY A 214 -4.52 22.99 1.42
N GLY A 215 -3.52 22.28 1.96
CA GLY A 215 -3.44 21.93 3.37
C GLY A 215 -3.23 23.11 4.33
N THR A 216 -2.78 24.27 3.85
CA THR A 216 -2.58 25.49 4.66
C THR A 216 -2.99 26.75 3.92
N ALA A 217 -3.44 27.78 4.67
CA ALA A 217 -3.73 29.11 4.17
C ALA A 217 -3.43 30.17 5.25
N THR A 218 -3.20 31.42 4.83
CA THR A 218 -2.86 32.51 5.74
C THR A 218 -4.05 33.41 6.01
N ASN A 219 -4.82 33.75 4.99
CA ASN A 219 -5.89 34.76 5.11
C ASN A 219 -7.21 34.18 5.64
N PRO A 220 -8.10 35.01 6.23
CA PRO A 220 -9.46 34.58 6.52
C PRO A 220 -10.18 34.14 5.25
N GLY A 221 -10.90 33.00 5.33
CA GLY A 221 -11.61 32.41 4.20
C GLY A 221 -11.96 30.96 4.46
N THR A 222 -12.68 30.36 3.50
CA THR A 222 -12.95 28.93 3.47
C THR A 222 -12.06 28.29 2.43
N TYR A 223 -11.39 27.21 2.81
CA TYR A 223 -10.39 26.52 2.01
C TYR A 223 -10.74 25.04 1.91
N THR A 224 -10.32 24.41 0.82
CA THR A 224 -10.46 22.98 0.62
C THR A 224 -9.07 22.34 0.65
N VAL A 225 -8.88 21.36 1.53
CA VAL A 225 -7.76 20.44 1.43
C VAL A 225 -8.19 19.28 0.54
N THR A 226 -7.42 19.01 -0.52
CA THR A 226 -7.70 17.96 -1.51
C THR A 226 -6.64 16.89 -1.42
N LEU A 227 -7.07 15.63 -1.31
CA LEU A 227 -6.23 14.45 -1.45
C LEU A 227 -6.42 13.90 -2.85
N ARG A 228 -5.33 13.69 -3.57
CA ARG A 228 -5.32 13.07 -4.88
C ARG A 228 -4.62 11.72 -4.81
N GLY A 229 -5.33 10.66 -5.17
CA GLY A 229 -4.80 9.31 -5.28
C GLY A 229 -3.87 9.15 -6.48
N THR A 230 -3.08 8.09 -6.48
CA THR A 230 -2.16 7.74 -7.58
C THR A 230 -2.91 7.44 -8.88
N GLY A 231 -4.17 6.97 -8.82
CA GLY A 231 -5.07 6.79 -9.96
C GLY A 231 -5.65 8.07 -10.55
N GLY A 232 -5.32 9.25 -9.98
CA GLY A 232 -5.75 10.54 -10.50
C GLY A 232 -7.09 11.06 -9.97
N ASP A 233 -7.89 10.24 -9.32
CA ASP A 233 -9.11 10.62 -8.60
C ASP A 233 -8.78 11.41 -7.31
N SER A 234 -9.76 12.11 -6.75
CA SER A 234 -9.54 12.97 -5.60
C SER A 234 -10.73 13.04 -4.66
N THR A 235 -10.46 13.34 -3.40
CA THR A 235 -11.47 13.67 -2.38
C THR A 235 -11.01 14.91 -1.61
N GLY A 236 -11.94 15.65 -1.02
CA GLY A 236 -11.63 16.90 -0.31
C GLY A 236 -12.43 17.10 0.97
N ARG A 237 -11.91 17.97 1.83
CA ARG A 237 -12.58 18.46 3.04
C ARG A 237 -12.30 19.95 3.19
N THR A 238 -13.26 20.65 3.74
CA THR A 238 -13.16 22.11 3.93
C THR A 238 -12.78 22.48 5.36
N TYR A 239 -12.04 23.57 5.48
CA TYR A 239 -11.78 24.25 6.75
C TYR A 239 -11.89 25.77 6.57
N THR A 240 -12.08 26.49 7.66
CA THR A 240 -12.29 27.94 7.63
C THR A 240 -11.34 28.65 8.57
N ILE A 241 -10.71 29.72 8.11
CA ILE A 241 -10.00 30.68 8.93
C ILE A 241 -10.93 31.90 9.12
N ARG A 242 -11.32 32.17 10.34
CA ARG A 242 -12.21 33.29 10.70
C ARG A 242 -11.39 34.48 11.19
N PRO A 243 -11.82 35.71 10.93
CA PRO A 243 -11.26 36.89 11.60
C PRO A 243 -11.29 36.71 13.12
N ALA A 244 -10.37 37.35 13.80
CA ALA A 244 -10.39 37.41 15.25
C ALA A 244 -11.69 38.11 15.75
N LYS A 245 -12.08 37.75 16.98
CA LYS A 245 -13.25 38.40 17.58
C LYS A 245 -13.00 39.91 17.75
N VAL A 246 -14.04 40.71 17.49
CA VAL A 246 -14.03 42.14 17.81
C VAL A 246 -13.91 42.31 19.32
N GLN A 247 -13.00 43.17 19.74
CA GLN A 247 -12.77 43.49 21.16
C GLN A 247 -13.09 44.98 21.43
N GLN A 248 -13.20 45.29 22.71
CA GLN A 248 -13.38 46.68 23.18
C GLN A 248 -14.57 47.41 22.51
N ILE A 249 -15.70 46.73 22.36
CA ILE A 249 -16.93 47.36 21.85
C ILE A 249 -17.44 48.31 22.94
N LYS A 250 -17.57 49.58 22.57
CA LYS A 250 -18.09 50.63 23.46
C LYS A 250 -19.18 51.42 22.76
N ILE A 251 -20.20 51.85 23.49
CA ILE A 251 -21.15 52.85 23.05
C ILE A 251 -20.51 54.22 23.33
N THR A 252 -20.22 54.98 22.29
CA THR A 252 -19.53 56.27 22.42
C THR A 252 -20.51 57.44 22.41
N LYS A 253 -21.71 57.25 21.85
CA LYS A 253 -22.77 58.30 21.85
C LYS A 253 -24.17 57.64 21.92
N ARG A 254 -25.06 58.22 22.69
CA ARG A 254 -26.47 57.83 22.80
C ARG A 254 -27.34 59.01 22.45
N GLU A 255 -28.18 58.82 21.47
CA GLU A 255 -29.19 59.78 21.06
C GLU A 255 -30.58 59.12 21.06
N PRO A 256 -31.69 59.85 21.07
CA PRO A 256 -33.04 59.28 21.18
C PRO A 256 -33.37 58.23 20.11
N LYS A 257 -32.74 58.32 18.95
CA LYS A 257 -32.97 57.39 17.84
C LYS A 257 -31.71 56.79 17.27
N ALA A 258 -30.54 56.98 17.91
CA ALA A 258 -29.25 56.48 17.38
C ALA A 258 -28.27 56.09 18.49
N LEU A 259 -27.48 55.05 18.22
CA LEU A 259 -26.35 54.63 19.05
C LEU A 259 -25.09 54.62 18.20
N THR A 260 -24.04 55.23 18.70
CA THR A 260 -22.71 55.18 18.08
C THR A 260 -21.83 54.18 18.84
N PHE A 261 -21.20 53.30 18.10
CA PHE A 261 -20.32 52.29 18.64
C PHE A 261 -18.88 52.55 18.17
N SER A 262 -17.93 52.24 19.01
CA SER A 262 -16.54 52.10 18.65
C SER A 262 -16.05 50.71 19.07
N TRP A 263 -15.08 50.17 18.36
CA TRP A 263 -14.45 48.88 18.68
C TRP A 263 -13.03 48.84 18.15
N GLN A 264 -12.26 47.95 18.71
CA GLN A 264 -10.93 47.64 18.19
C GLN A 264 -11.11 46.76 16.92
N LYS A 265 -10.45 47.18 15.83
CA LYS A 265 -10.48 46.42 14.58
C LYS A 265 -10.01 44.98 14.81
N ALA A 266 -10.84 44.01 14.44
CA ALA A 266 -10.46 42.61 14.48
C ALA A 266 -9.45 42.32 13.36
N VAL A 267 -8.36 41.67 13.70
CA VAL A 267 -7.32 41.33 12.72
C VAL A 267 -7.90 40.38 11.68
N GLY A 268 -7.69 40.67 10.41
CA GLY A 268 -8.22 39.90 9.27
C GLY A 268 -9.69 40.17 8.92
N ALA A 269 -10.38 41.13 9.58
CA ALA A 269 -11.74 41.53 9.20
C ALA A 269 -11.71 42.67 8.20
N SER A 270 -12.43 42.54 7.09
CA SER A 270 -12.66 43.61 6.10
C SER A 270 -14.00 44.33 6.30
N THR A 271 -14.97 43.66 6.89
CA THR A 271 -16.34 44.19 7.13
C THR A 271 -16.84 43.76 8.50
N TYR A 272 -17.79 44.55 9.02
CA TYR A 272 -18.47 44.31 10.29
C TYR A 272 -19.99 44.39 10.09
N ARG A 273 -20.71 43.52 10.78
CA ARG A 273 -22.16 43.54 10.82
C ARG A 273 -22.62 43.65 12.27
N LEU A 274 -23.39 44.69 12.56
CA LEU A 274 -24.06 44.86 13.86
C LEU A 274 -25.37 44.07 13.81
N GLN A 275 -25.61 43.24 14.82
CA GLN A 275 -26.86 42.51 14.97
C GLN A 275 -27.42 42.76 16.39
N GLN A 276 -28.69 43.07 16.46
CA GLN A 276 -29.42 43.13 17.72
C GLN A 276 -29.97 41.74 18.03
N LYS A 277 -29.64 41.23 19.21
CA LYS A 277 -30.28 40.00 19.69
C LYS A 277 -31.71 40.34 20.11
N LYS A 278 -32.68 39.67 19.51
CA LYS A 278 -34.09 39.72 19.95
C LYS A 278 -34.24 38.99 21.28
#